data_09e8c3558929292199442a0bac462881
#
_entry.id   09e8c3558929292199442a0bac462881
#
_cell.length_a   1.000
_cell.length_b   1.000
_cell.length_c   1.000
_cell.angle_alpha   90.00
_cell.angle_beta   90.00
_cell.angle_gamma   90.00
#
_symmetry.space_group_name_H-M   'P 1'
#
loop_
_entity.id
_entity.type
_entity.pdbx_description
1 polymer ?
#
loop_
_entity_poly.entity_id
_entity_poly.type
_entity_poly.pdbx_seq_one_letter_code
_entity_poly.pdbx_strand_id
1 'polypeptide(L)'
;LIIFITGRTSQEDEEYGLNLGAIDYITKPFNKAIVKLRIKNYLNLKIKNDMLEKLSMYDGLTNIRNRRFFDETFEKTFSEIKRDKKSLAVLMIDIDFFKPYNDNYGHGHGDESLRKVAKALEKTIKRASDFVARYGGEEFVILLKDINKDGVEAVANNLLNAVRELKITHELSKIDNYVTGSIGASFYNS
;
A
#
# COMPACT_ATOMS: atom_id res chain seq x y z
N LEU A 1 -5.75 -16.18 -15.26
CA LEU A 1 -6.74 -17.26 -15.42
C LEU A 1 -6.58 -17.87 -16.80
N ILE A 2 -6.27 -19.17 -16.89
CA ILE A 2 -6.14 -19.95 -18.14
C ILE A 2 -7.14 -21.09 -18.07
N ILE A 3 -7.90 -21.29 -19.16
CA ILE A 3 -8.83 -22.43 -19.35
C ILE A 3 -8.44 -23.09 -20.65
N PHE A 4 -8.14 -24.38 -20.62
CA PHE A 4 -7.93 -25.14 -21.85
C PHE A 4 -9.26 -25.62 -22.44
N ILE A 5 -9.46 -25.39 -23.73
CA ILE A 5 -10.60 -25.91 -24.50
C ILE A 5 -10.03 -26.73 -25.64
N THR A 6 -10.19 -28.06 -25.57
CA THR A 6 -9.47 -28.98 -26.46
C THR A 6 -10.33 -30.18 -26.89
N GLY A 7 -9.92 -30.85 -27.97
CA GLY A 7 -10.46 -32.15 -28.38
C GLY A 7 -9.80 -33.36 -27.71
N ARG A 8 -8.73 -33.14 -26.92
CA ARG A 8 -8.08 -34.23 -26.19
C ARG A 8 -8.89 -34.55 -24.94
N THR A 9 -9.24 -35.84 -24.77
CA THR A 9 -10.19 -36.28 -23.75
C THR A 9 -9.59 -37.31 -22.78
N SER A 10 -8.25 -37.57 -22.91
CA SER A 10 -7.61 -38.50 -21.99
C SER A 10 -7.43 -37.85 -20.59
N GLN A 11 -7.46 -38.67 -19.57
CA GLN A 11 -7.29 -38.25 -18.19
C GLN A 11 -5.86 -37.68 -17.96
N GLU A 12 -4.88 -38.23 -18.68
CA GLU A 12 -3.48 -37.76 -18.65
C GLU A 12 -3.34 -36.35 -19.23
N ASP A 13 -4.01 -36.04 -20.36
CA ASP A 13 -4.02 -34.70 -20.99
C ASP A 13 -4.68 -33.66 -20.06
N GLU A 14 -5.76 -34.03 -19.35
CA GLU A 14 -6.45 -33.17 -18.39
C GLU A 14 -5.55 -32.87 -17.19
N GLU A 15 -4.98 -33.89 -16.58
CA GLU A 15 -4.04 -33.75 -15.45
C GLU A 15 -2.83 -32.89 -15.84
N TYR A 16 -2.26 -33.13 -17.01
CA TYR A 16 -1.14 -32.34 -17.53
C TYR A 16 -1.53 -30.87 -17.71
N GLY A 17 -2.68 -30.60 -18.30
CA GLY A 17 -3.18 -29.24 -18.51
C GLY A 17 -3.41 -28.48 -17.19
N LEU A 18 -3.96 -29.15 -16.19
CA LEU A 18 -4.18 -28.57 -14.86
C LEU A 18 -2.85 -28.34 -14.11
N ASN A 19 -1.89 -29.27 -14.22
CA ASN A 19 -0.55 -29.12 -13.63
C ASN A 19 0.26 -27.96 -14.25
N LEU A 20 -0.04 -27.56 -15.50
CA LEU A 20 0.50 -26.34 -16.10
C LEU A 20 -0.07 -25.04 -15.52
N GLY A 21 -0.99 -25.13 -14.55
CA GLY A 21 -1.60 -23.97 -13.88
C GLY A 21 -2.90 -23.49 -14.52
N ALA A 22 -3.55 -24.27 -15.39
CA ALA A 22 -4.90 -23.98 -15.83
C ALA A 22 -5.90 -24.16 -14.69
N ILE A 23 -6.90 -23.28 -14.62
CA ILE A 23 -7.97 -23.36 -13.61
C ILE A 23 -9.09 -24.32 -14.01
N ASP A 24 -9.19 -24.65 -15.29
CA ASP A 24 -10.17 -25.59 -15.82
C ASP A 24 -9.71 -26.17 -17.17
N TYR A 25 -10.25 -27.36 -17.47
CA TYR A 25 -9.99 -28.09 -18.70
C TYR A 25 -11.34 -28.53 -19.28
N ILE A 26 -11.65 -28.08 -20.50
CA ILE A 26 -12.93 -28.29 -21.14
C ILE A 26 -12.74 -29.07 -22.43
N THR A 27 -13.36 -30.23 -22.50
CA THR A 27 -13.28 -31.10 -23.69
C THR A 27 -14.38 -30.77 -24.69
N LYS A 28 -14.08 -30.90 -25.98
CA LYS A 28 -15.04 -30.83 -27.07
C LYS A 28 -15.67 -32.23 -27.30
N PRO A 29 -17.00 -32.29 -27.61
CA PRO A 29 -17.97 -31.20 -27.71
C PRO A 29 -18.43 -30.71 -26.34
N PHE A 30 -18.61 -29.36 -26.19
CA PHE A 30 -19.02 -28.74 -24.93
C PHE A 30 -20.36 -28.01 -25.04
N ASN A 31 -21.05 -27.89 -23.90
CA ASN A 31 -22.26 -27.08 -23.78
C ASN A 31 -21.88 -25.61 -23.52
N LYS A 32 -22.24 -24.72 -24.46
CA LYS A 32 -21.95 -23.29 -24.38
C LYS A 32 -22.49 -22.62 -23.10
N ALA A 33 -23.68 -23.05 -22.63
CA ALA A 33 -24.28 -22.48 -21.42
C ALA A 33 -23.48 -22.85 -20.16
N ILE A 34 -23.01 -24.11 -20.08
CA ILE A 34 -22.18 -24.59 -18.97
C ILE A 34 -20.82 -23.88 -18.96
N VAL A 35 -20.16 -23.74 -20.12
CA VAL A 35 -18.89 -23.05 -20.24
C VAL A 35 -19.01 -21.57 -19.79
N LYS A 36 -20.08 -20.89 -20.25
CA LYS A 36 -20.36 -19.51 -19.83
C LYS A 36 -20.54 -19.38 -18.31
N LEU A 37 -21.22 -20.35 -17.68
CA LEU A 37 -21.43 -20.36 -16.24
C LEU A 37 -20.12 -20.60 -15.47
N ARG A 38 -19.27 -21.54 -15.92
CA ARG A 38 -17.95 -21.77 -15.33
C ARG A 38 -17.07 -20.53 -15.41
N ILE A 39 -16.96 -19.89 -16.57
CA ILE A 39 -16.20 -18.65 -16.75
C ILE A 39 -16.71 -17.56 -15.79
N LYS A 40 -18.04 -17.39 -15.68
CA LYS A 40 -18.63 -16.41 -14.76
C LYS A 40 -18.24 -16.68 -13.30
N ASN A 41 -18.25 -17.95 -12.89
CA ASN A 41 -17.86 -18.34 -11.53
C ASN A 41 -16.38 -18.05 -11.25
N TYR A 42 -15.48 -18.36 -12.18
CA TYR A 42 -14.05 -18.08 -12.05
C TYR A 42 -13.76 -16.57 -12.02
N LEU A 43 -14.46 -15.77 -12.84
CA LEU A 43 -14.33 -14.31 -12.80
C LEU A 43 -14.81 -13.74 -11.46
N ASN A 44 -15.93 -14.24 -10.92
CA ASN A 44 -16.43 -13.82 -9.61
C ASN A 44 -15.45 -14.19 -8.48
N LEU A 45 -14.85 -15.38 -8.54
CA LEU A 45 -13.81 -15.79 -7.58
C LEU A 45 -12.59 -14.89 -7.65
N LYS A 46 -12.14 -14.58 -8.87
CA LYS A 46 -11.03 -13.64 -9.07
C LYS A 46 -11.33 -12.26 -8.50
N ILE A 47 -12.50 -11.70 -8.80
CA ILE A 47 -12.92 -10.38 -8.26
C ILE A 47 -12.92 -10.38 -6.73
N LYS A 48 -13.44 -11.47 -6.10
CA LYS A 48 -13.42 -11.60 -4.63
C LYS A 48 -12.00 -11.67 -4.07
N ASN A 49 -11.10 -12.42 -4.70
CA ASN A 49 -9.71 -12.49 -4.28
C ASN A 49 -9.00 -11.15 -4.44
N ASP A 50 -9.18 -10.47 -5.59
CA ASP A 50 -8.61 -9.14 -5.84
C ASP A 50 -9.13 -8.10 -4.82
N MET A 51 -10.40 -8.22 -4.37
CA MET A 51 -10.96 -7.38 -3.30
C MET A 51 -10.33 -7.70 -1.94
N LEU A 52 -10.16 -8.99 -1.60
CA LEU A 52 -9.51 -9.39 -0.36
C LEU A 52 -8.05 -8.94 -0.31
N GLU A 53 -7.32 -9.05 -1.41
CA GLU A 53 -5.96 -8.51 -1.54
C GLU A 53 -5.93 -6.99 -1.34
N LYS A 54 -6.84 -6.25 -1.97
CA LYS A 54 -6.96 -4.80 -1.77
C LYS A 54 -7.24 -4.44 -0.32
N LEU A 55 -8.19 -5.11 0.33
CA LEU A 55 -8.49 -4.90 1.75
C LEU A 55 -7.28 -5.21 2.64
N SER A 56 -6.45 -6.19 2.25
CA SER A 56 -5.22 -6.57 2.95
C SER A 56 -4.04 -5.59 2.76
N MET A 57 -4.11 -4.62 1.81
CA MET A 57 -3.03 -3.69 1.47
C MET A 57 -3.28 -2.25 1.94
N TYR A 58 -4.45 -1.97 2.50
CA TYR A 58 -4.82 -0.66 3.01
C TYR A 58 -5.03 -0.69 4.52
N ASP A 59 -4.75 0.42 5.19
CA ASP A 59 -5.04 0.61 6.61
C ASP A 59 -6.52 0.91 6.82
N GLY A 60 -7.17 0.16 7.71
CA GLY A 60 -8.61 0.24 7.93
C GLY A 60 -9.10 1.56 8.53
N LEU A 61 -8.21 2.33 9.20
CA LEU A 61 -8.54 3.63 9.78
C LEU A 61 -8.36 4.76 8.77
N THR A 62 -7.19 4.81 8.15
CA THR A 62 -6.73 5.96 7.34
C THR A 62 -6.98 5.79 5.85
N ASN A 63 -7.25 4.57 5.40
CA ASN A 63 -7.48 4.19 4.01
C ASN A 63 -6.30 4.50 3.04
N ILE A 64 -5.11 4.78 3.57
CA ILE A 64 -3.86 4.78 2.80
C ILE A 64 -3.25 3.37 2.84
N ARG A 65 -2.12 3.16 2.15
CA ARG A 65 -1.39 1.89 2.22
C ARG A 65 -1.04 1.53 3.66
N ASN A 66 -0.99 0.22 3.97
CA ASN A 66 -0.60 -0.27 5.29
C ASN A 66 0.86 -0.76 5.31
N ARG A 67 1.34 -1.15 6.50
CA ARG A 67 2.68 -1.70 6.72
C ARG A 67 2.98 -2.89 5.81
N ARG A 68 2.03 -3.83 5.66
CA ARG A 68 2.24 -5.00 4.80
C ARG A 68 2.54 -4.61 3.35
N PHE A 69 1.79 -3.65 2.81
CA PHE A 69 2.07 -3.11 1.47
C PHE A 69 3.48 -2.51 1.39
N PHE A 70 3.88 -1.75 2.42
CA PHE A 70 5.22 -1.17 2.47
C PHE A 70 6.28 -2.27 2.46
N ASP A 71 6.21 -3.25 3.36
CA ASP A 71 7.20 -4.32 3.50
C ASP A 71 7.36 -5.10 2.17
N GLU A 72 6.24 -5.54 1.57
CA GLU A 72 6.26 -6.28 0.29
C GLU A 72 6.80 -5.43 -0.88
N THR A 73 6.48 -4.13 -0.92
CA THR A 73 6.93 -3.22 -1.98
C THR A 73 8.39 -2.82 -1.81
N PHE A 74 8.83 -2.61 -0.56
CA PHE A 74 10.21 -2.24 -0.24
C PHE A 74 11.20 -3.30 -0.72
N GLU A 75 10.99 -4.57 -0.38
CA GLU A 75 11.87 -5.68 -0.78
C GLU A 75 12.07 -5.75 -2.30
N LYS A 76 10.97 -5.68 -3.06
CA LYS A 76 11.00 -5.68 -4.53
C LYS A 76 11.75 -4.46 -5.06
N THR A 77 11.37 -3.27 -4.57
CA THR A 77 11.94 -2.01 -5.00
C THR A 77 13.43 -1.93 -4.71
N PHE A 78 13.85 -2.33 -3.52
CA PHE A 78 15.26 -2.30 -3.14
C PHE A 78 16.13 -3.20 -4.04
N SER A 79 15.60 -4.37 -4.40
CA SER A 79 16.25 -5.28 -5.34
C SER A 79 16.39 -4.69 -6.75
N GLU A 80 15.33 -4.01 -7.25
CA GLU A 80 15.34 -3.29 -8.54
C GLU A 80 16.35 -2.14 -8.52
N ILE A 81 16.31 -1.29 -7.50
CA ILE A 81 17.18 -0.13 -7.32
C ILE A 81 18.65 -0.52 -7.32
N LYS A 82 19.01 -1.61 -6.62
CA LYS A 82 20.38 -2.14 -6.62
C LYS A 82 20.83 -2.56 -8.02
N ARG A 83 19.99 -3.26 -8.76
CA ARG A 83 20.30 -3.73 -10.12
C ARG A 83 20.46 -2.56 -11.09
N ASP A 84 19.56 -1.58 -11.00
CA ASP A 84 19.48 -0.46 -11.93
C ASP A 84 20.39 0.71 -11.56
N LYS A 85 21.18 0.58 -10.47
CA LYS A 85 22.09 1.59 -9.93
C LYS A 85 21.40 2.94 -9.71
N LYS A 86 20.25 2.92 -9.06
CA LYS A 86 19.45 4.07 -8.73
C LYS A 86 19.48 4.37 -7.23
N SER A 87 18.85 5.45 -6.84
CA SER A 87 18.71 5.86 -5.44
C SER A 87 17.32 5.51 -4.87
N LEU A 88 17.27 5.35 -3.56
CA LEU A 88 16.06 5.09 -2.79
C LEU A 88 16.13 5.84 -1.47
N ALA A 89 15.01 6.41 -1.04
CA ALA A 89 14.90 6.93 0.32
C ALA A 89 13.66 6.34 1.02
N VAL A 90 13.83 6.10 2.31
CA VAL A 90 12.74 5.75 3.23
C VAL A 90 12.69 6.83 4.29
N LEU A 91 11.51 7.41 4.47
CA LEU A 91 11.24 8.38 5.53
C LEU A 91 10.24 7.75 6.51
N MET A 92 10.54 7.86 7.79
CA MET A 92 9.61 7.48 8.87
C MET A 92 9.14 8.75 9.56
N ILE A 93 7.82 8.92 9.66
CA ILE A 93 7.17 10.04 10.35
C ILE A 93 6.49 9.49 11.60
N ASP A 94 6.71 10.14 12.72
CA ASP A 94 5.99 9.93 13.98
C ASP A 94 5.25 11.21 14.35
N ILE A 95 4.01 11.10 14.84
CA ILE A 95 3.23 12.27 15.28
C ILE A 95 3.61 12.63 16.70
N ASP A 96 4.13 13.83 16.86
CA ASP A 96 4.66 14.31 18.14
C ASP A 96 3.59 14.36 19.23
N PHE A 97 3.90 13.81 20.40
CA PHE A 97 3.03 13.82 21.59
C PHE A 97 1.63 13.24 21.35
N PHE A 98 1.50 12.24 20.44
CA PHE A 98 0.20 11.69 20.07
C PHE A 98 -0.51 11.00 21.26
N LYS A 99 0.23 10.33 22.14
CA LYS A 99 -0.35 9.75 23.36
C LYS A 99 -0.97 10.83 24.25
N PRO A 100 -0.28 11.93 24.65
CA PRO A 100 -0.90 13.06 25.34
C PRO A 100 -2.10 13.67 24.61
N TYR A 101 -2.08 13.69 23.30
CA TYR A 101 -3.23 14.11 22.49
C TYR A 101 -4.46 13.23 22.75
N ASN A 102 -4.28 11.91 22.66
CA ASN A 102 -5.34 10.94 22.91
C ASN A 102 -5.87 11.00 24.35
N ASP A 103 -4.95 11.15 25.33
CA ASP A 103 -5.33 11.25 26.74
C ASP A 103 -6.18 12.49 27.02
N ASN A 104 -5.95 13.61 26.30
CA ASN A 104 -6.68 14.87 26.48
C ASN A 104 -7.99 14.95 25.67
N TYR A 105 -7.96 14.52 24.42
CA TYR A 105 -9.10 14.69 23.50
C TYR A 105 -9.91 13.40 23.26
N GLY A 106 -9.39 12.26 23.70
CA GLY A 106 -9.98 10.94 23.49
C GLY A 106 -9.59 10.31 22.15
N HIS A 107 -9.63 8.96 22.10
CA HIS A 107 -9.23 8.19 20.93
C HIS A 107 -10.02 8.52 19.65
N GLY A 108 -11.29 8.92 19.76
CA GLY A 108 -12.09 9.31 18.59
C GLY A 108 -11.53 10.54 17.85
N HIS A 109 -11.04 11.54 18.58
CA HIS A 109 -10.36 12.70 18.01
C HIS A 109 -8.96 12.32 17.48
N GLY A 110 -8.25 11.40 18.17
CA GLY A 110 -7.01 10.83 17.67
C GLY A 110 -7.17 10.16 16.31
N ASP A 111 -8.18 9.31 16.17
CA ASP A 111 -8.52 8.64 14.91
C ASP A 111 -8.83 9.65 13.79
N GLU A 112 -9.59 10.71 14.10
CA GLU A 112 -9.89 11.76 13.12
C GLU A 112 -8.62 12.53 12.72
N SER A 113 -7.74 12.83 13.69
CA SER A 113 -6.44 13.45 13.46
C SER A 113 -5.59 12.60 12.52
N LEU A 114 -5.47 11.29 12.77
CA LEU A 114 -4.72 10.36 11.92
C LEU A 114 -5.27 10.29 10.51
N ARG A 115 -6.60 10.31 10.31
CA ARG A 115 -7.20 10.36 8.97
C ARG A 115 -6.83 11.63 8.22
N LYS A 116 -6.85 12.79 8.90
CA LYS A 116 -6.48 14.09 8.30
C LYS A 116 -4.99 14.12 7.93
N VAL A 117 -4.13 13.65 8.83
CA VAL A 117 -2.69 13.56 8.60
C VAL A 117 -2.41 12.64 7.42
N ALA A 118 -2.92 11.41 7.42
CA ALA A 118 -2.73 10.46 6.32
C ALA A 118 -3.09 11.06 4.96
N LYS A 119 -4.25 11.73 4.88
CA LYS A 119 -4.72 12.38 3.64
C LYS A 119 -3.82 13.55 3.22
N ALA A 120 -3.27 14.32 4.16
CA ALA A 120 -2.35 15.41 3.86
C ALA A 120 -1.00 14.87 3.33
N LEU A 121 -0.46 13.83 3.97
CA LEU A 121 0.76 13.16 3.54
C LEU A 121 0.60 12.56 2.14
N GLU A 122 -0.49 11.83 1.88
CA GLU A 122 -0.78 11.22 0.58
C GLU A 122 -0.89 12.27 -0.53
N LYS A 123 -1.54 13.41 -0.27
CA LYS A 123 -1.65 14.50 -1.25
C LYS A 123 -0.31 15.20 -1.56
N THR A 124 0.63 15.16 -0.61
CA THR A 124 1.95 15.77 -0.79
C THR A 124 2.83 14.91 -1.70
N ILE A 125 2.64 13.59 -1.69
CA ILE A 125 3.36 12.65 -2.56
C ILE A 125 2.68 12.61 -3.93
N LYS A 126 3.32 13.23 -4.94
CA LYS A 126 2.74 13.41 -6.28
C LYS A 126 3.20 12.41 -7.33
N ARG A 127 4.36 11.76 -7.11
CA ARG A 127 4.95 10.84 -8.10
C ARG A 127 4.30 9.46 -7.94
N ALA A 128 3.90 8.86 -9.05
CA ALA A 128 3.29 7.53 -9.05
C ALA A 128 4.23 6.40 -8.55
N SER A 129 5.55 6.66 -8.58
CA SER A 129 6.58 5.74 -8.06
C SER A 129 6.71 5.75 -6.54
N ASP A 130 6.21 6.81 -5.90
CA ASP A 130 6.39 7.10 -4.49
C ASP A 130 5.06 6.88 -3.76
N PHE A 131 5.11 6.50 -2.51
CA PHE A 131 3.89 6.31 -1.74
C PHE A 131 4.10 6.55 -0.25
N VAL A 132 2.99 6.75 0.45
CA VAL A 132 2.91 6.79 1.91
C VAL A 132 2.09 5.60 2.40
N ALA A 133 2.51 5.00 3.51
CA ALA A 133 1.78 3.96 4.21
C ALA A 133 1.72 4.26 5.72
N ARG A 134 0.67 3.79 6.38
CA ARG A 134 0.63 3.77 7.84
C ARG A 134 1.39 2.55 8.33
N TYR A 135 2.45 2.79 9.09
CA TYR A 135 3.32 1.73 9.59
C TYR A 135 2.74 1.08 10.86
N GLY A 136 2.13 1.87 11.73
CA GLY A 136 1.41 1.42 12.92
C GLY A 136 1.18 2.57 13.90
N GLY A 137 0.13 2.53 14.70
CA GLY A 137 -0.17 3.61 15.64
C GLY A 137 -0.25 4.98 14.98
N GLU A 138 0.62 5.88 15.39
CA GLU A 138 0.83 7.23 14.85
C GLU A 138 1.97 7.34 13.84
N GLU A 139 2.56 6.21 13.45
CA GLU A 139 3.72 6.18 12.55
C GLU A 139 3.31 6.01 11.09
N PHE A 140 3.94 6.79 10.22
CA PHE A 140 3.80 6.72 8.78
C PHE A 140 5.15 6.50 8.12
N VAL A 141 5.17 5.77 7.01
CA VAL A 141 6.39 5.51 6.23
C VAL A 141 6.18 5.95 4.78
N ILE A 142 7.22 6.57 4.22
CA ILE A 142 7.23 7.03 2.83
C ILE A 142 8.38 6.36 2.09
N LEU A 143 8.11 5.87 0.89
CA LEU A 143 9.11 5.35 -0.03
C LEU A 143 9.25 6.30 -1.22
N LEU A 144 10.49 6.75 -1.47
CA LEU A 144 10.83 7.65 -2.58
C LEU A 144 11.84 6.98 -3.49
N LYS A 145 11.50 6.82 -4.77
CA LYS A 145 12.38 6.21 -5.78
C LYS A 145 13.09 7.26 -6.61
N ASP A 146 14.34 6.98 -6.95
CA ASP A 146 15.15 7.77 -7.88
C ASP A 146 15.15 9.28 -7.53
N ILE A 147 15.67 9.57 -6.34
CA ILE A 147 15.71 10.90 -5.72
C ILE A 147 17.11 11.18 -5.18
N ASN A 148 17.56 12.43 -5.19
CA ASN A 148 18.79 12.85 -4.53
C ASN A 148 18.55 13.34 -3.09
N LYS A 149 19.61 13.58 -2.34
CA LYS A 149 19.51 14.00 -0.93
C LYS A 149 18.73 15.31 -0.74
N ASP A 150 18.96 16.29 -1.61
CA ASP A 150 18.27 17.59 -1.53
C ASP A 150 16.76 17.40 -1.78
N GLY A 151 16.40 16.49 -2.72
CA GLY A 151 15.02 16.13 -2.97
C GLY A 151 14.36 15.41 -1.78
N VAL A 152 15.10 14.55 -1.08
CA VAL A 152 14.61 13.90 0.16
C VAL A 152 14.30 14.94 1.21
N GLU A 153 15.22 15.90 1.45
CA GLU A 153 15.03 16.98 2.41
C GLU A 153 13.84 17.88 2.04
N ALA A 154 13.73 18.24 0.76
CA ALA A 154 12.61 19.04 0.27
C ALA A 154 11.27 18.32 0.48
N VAL A 155 11.18 17.01 0.19
CA VAL A 155 9.98 16.21 0.42
C VAL A 155 9.67 16.11 1.91
N ALA A 156 10.67 15.86 2.77
CA ALA A 156 10.50 15.78 4.22
C ALA A 156 9.92 17.09 4.78
N ASN A 157 10.48 18.23 4.38
CA ASN A 157 10.00 19.55 4.79
C ASN A 157 8.54 19.81 4.32
N ASN A 158 8.22 19.42 3.08
CA ASN A 158 6.85 19.55 2.55
C ASN A 158 5.85 18.69 3.33
N LEU A 159 6.24 17.49 3.74
CA LEU A 159 5.39 16.58 4.55
C LEU A 159 5.15 17.18 5.95
N LEU A 160 6.18 17.68 6.63
CA LEU A 160 6.05 18.33 7.93
C LEU A 160 5.17 19.57 7.86
N ASN A 161 5.35 20.39 6.84
CA ASN A 161 4.50 21.57 6.61
C ASN A 161 3.06 21.18 6.34
N ALA A 162 2.80 20.12 5.55
CA ALA A 162 1.46 19.66 5.27
C ALA A 162 0.73 19.19 6.54
N VAL A 163 1.43 18.55 7.49
CA VAL A 163 0.86 18.19 8.79
C VAL A 163 0.56 19.44 9.61
N ARG A 164 1.49 20.40 9.69
CA ARG A 164 1.34 21.64 10.46
C ARG A 164 0.20 22.54 9.94
N GLU A 165 0.04 22.60 8.61
CA GLU A 165 -1.02 23.36 7.95
C GLU A 165 -2.44 22.84 8.24
N LEU A 166 -2.59 21.61 8.74
CA LEU A 166 -3.88 21.11 9.20
C LEU A 166 -4.42 21.87 10.41
N LYS A 167 -3.56 22.55 11.16
CA LYS A 167 -3.89 23.35 12.36
C LYS A 167 -4.78 22.60 13.35
N ILE A 168 -4.52 21.30 13.53
CA ILE A 168 -5.22 20.50 14.53
C ILE A 168 -4.68 20.92 15.90
N THR A 169 -5.52 21.52 16.72
CA THR A 169 -5.12 22.03 18.06
C THR A 169 -4.58 20.92 18.94
N HIS A 170 -3.44 21.17 19.59
CA HIS A 170 -2.80 20.23 20.53
C HIS A 170 -2.25 20.97 21.76
N GLU A 171 -3.09 21.21 22.76
CA GLU A 171 -2.76 22.01 23.95
C GLU A 171 -1.66 21.41 24.82
N LEU A 172 -1.48 20.08 24.82
CA LEU A 172 -0.47 19.39 25.60
C LEU A 172 0.83 19.14 24.84
N SER A 173 0.95 19.58 23.59
CA SER A 173 2.20 19.48 22.85
C SER A 173 3.24 20.45 23.44
N LYS A 174 4.51 19.99 23.50
CA LYS A 174 5.64 20.81 23.94
C LYS A 174 6.39 21.48 22.79
N ILE A 175 5.92 21.28 21.53
CA ILE A 175 6.59 21.79 20.32
C ILE A 175 5.81 22.95 19.73
N ASP A 176 4.49 22.80 19.57
CA ASP A 176 3.60 23.79 18.93
C ASP A 176 2.18 23.66 19.52
N ASN A 177 1.35 24.67 19.36
CA ASN A 177 -0.08 24.59 19.72
C ASN A 177 -0.90 23.69 18.79
N TYR A 178 -0.27 23.13 17.79
CA TYR A 178 -0.87 22.25 16.79
C TYR A 178 -0.15 20.89 16.74
N VAL A 179 -0.85 19.91 16.18
CA VAL A 179 -0.24 18.61 15.86
C VAL A 179 0.93 18.80 14.91
N THR A 180 2.09 18.27 15.27
CA THR A 180 3.32 18.23 14.47
C THR A 180 3.79 16.80 14.29
N GLY A 181 4.82 16.60 13.51
CA GLY A 181 5.47 15.31 13.34
C GLY A 181 6.99 15.45 13.27
N SER A 182 7.68 14.41 13.59
CA SER A 182 9.12 14.26 13.45
C SER A 182 9.44 13.28 12.34
N ILE A 183 10.47 13.56 11.52
CA ILE A 183 10.87 12.69 10.40
C ILE A 183 12.30 12.21 10.59
N GLY A 184 12.49 10.89 10.53
CA GLY A 184 13.77 10.25 10.28
C GLY A 184 13.86 9.77 8.82
N ALA A 185 15.00 10.00 8.15
CA ALA A 185 15.20 9.57 6.78
C ALA A 185 16.44 8.68 6.62
N SER A 186 16.33 7.62 5.83
CA SER A 186 17.42 6.79 5.35
C SER A 186 17.53 6.91 3.84
N PHE A 187 18.74 7.09 3.33
CA PHE A 187 19.01 7.29 1.92
C PHE A 187 20.04 6.28 1.43
N TYR A 188 19.68 5.54 0.39
CA TYR A 188 20.55 4.63 -0.33
C TYR A 188 20.88 5.21 -1.72
N ASN A 189 22.15 5.20 -2.04
CA ASN A 189 22.65 5.54 -3.38
C ASN A 189 23.67 4.45 -3.77
N SER A 190 23.49 3.87 -4.93
CA SER A 190 24.35 2.80 -5.47
C SER A 190 25.65 3.32 -6.01
#